data_ee81a466a7889dcfac98f4748fe039bf
#
_entry.id   ee81a466a7889dcfac98f4748fe039bf
#
_cell.length_a   1.000
_cell.length_b   1.000
_cell.length_c   1.000
_cell.angle_alpha   90.00
_cell.angle_beta   90.00
_cell.angle_gamma   90.00
#
_symmetry.space_group_name_H-M   'P 1'
#
loop_
_entity.id
_entity.type
_entity.pdbx_description
1 polymer ?
#
loop_
_entity_poly.entity_id
_entity_poly.type
_entity_poly.pdbx_seq_one_letter_code
_entity_poly.pdbx_strand_id
1 'polypeptide(L)'
;MTAERASPFAVGVDVGGSGIKVAVVDVASGTLAGPRLRVATPQPSTPDQVVPTIVRTIRRALKESPVDVTAGQIPIGVGMPSVVIDGVTKTAANIDAAWIDYDLGSHLRQALKARVEVLNDADAAGLAEMRFGAGSGERGVVFVLTLGTGLGSGMFNDGVLVPNTELGHMEIRGRDAERRSAAVARTRRGLSWKAWAADLDEHLHAIDKLFWPNLIILGGGVSKNADKFIPRLTVRPRVVPATLRNDAGIVGAAMAAAERFVEGAESTR
;
A
#
# COMPACT_ATOMS: atom_id res chain seq x y z
N MET A 1 -20.43 30.78 9.63
CA MET A 1 -19.31 29.85 9.88
C MET A 1 -18.89 29.33 8.52
N THR A 2 -17.76 29.78 8.03
CA THR A 2 -17.17 29.28 6.77
C THR A 2 -16.78 27.83 6.98
N ALA A 3 -17.33 26.92 6.15
CA ALA A 3 -16.89 25.54 6.11
C ALA A 3 -15.36 25.54 5.88
N GLU A 4 -14.62 25.04 6.84
CA GLU A 4 -13.18 24.87 6.72
C GLU A 4 -12.95 23.93 5.52
N ARG A 5 -12.46 24.49 4.41
CA ARG A 5 -12.16 23.69 3.23
C ARG A 5 -11.08 22.68 3.65
N ALA A 6 -11.40 21.41 3.49
CA ALA A 6 -10.42 20.34 3.69
C ALA A 6 -9.14 20.69 2.92
N SER A 7 -7.98 20.56 3.58
CA SER A 7 -6.69 20.80 2.92
C SER A 7 -6.58 19.89 1.69
N PRO A 8 -6.18 20.42 0.53
CA PRO A 8 -5.91 19.56 -0.64
C PRO A 8 -4.68 18.67 -0.44
N PHE A 9 -3.97 18.84 0.68
CA PHE A 9 -2.75 18.12 0.99
C PHE A 9 -2.94 17.13 2.14
N ALA A 10 -2.23 16.00 2.05
CA ALA A 10 -2.09 15.01 3.11
C ALA A 10 -0.65 14.47 3.14
N VAL A 11 -0.20 13.93 4.26
CA VAL A 11 1.05 13.16 4.31
C VAL A 11 0.76 11.71 4.02
N GLY A 12 1.51 11.11 3.11
CA GLY A 12 1.52 9.66 2.88
C GLY A 12 2.81 9.03 3.39
N VAL A 13 2.66 7.90 4.06
CA VAL A 13 3.75 7.06 4.55
C VAL A 13 3.58 5.66 4.02
N ASP A 14 4.65 5.11 3.43
CA ASP A 14 4.73 3.72 2.98
C ASP A 14 5.82 3.02 3.78
N VAL A 15 5.42 2.14 4.71
CA VAL A 15 6.32 1.38 5.57
C VAL A 15 6.59 0.03 4.95
N GLY A 16 7.81 -0.16 4.43
CA GLY A 16 8.24 -1.46 3.91
C GLY A 16 9.34 -2.09 4.77
N GLY A 17 9.58 -3.38 4.61
CA GLY A 17 10.60 -4.11 5.38
C GLY A 17 12.03 -3.60 5.20
N SER A 18 12.34 -2.89 4.11
CA SER A 18 13.68 -2.35 3.81
C SER A 18 13.76 -0.83 3.83
N GLY A 19 12.65 -0.13 3.94
CA GLY A 19 12.64 1.33 3.90
C GLY A 19 11.26 1.92 4.13
N ILE A 20 11.25 3.05 4.80
CA ILE A 20 10.08 3.90 5.05
C ILE A 20 10.16 5.08 4.09
N LYS A 21 9.09 5.30 3.35
CA LYS A 21 8.98 6.42 2.40
C LYS A 21 7.91 7.37 2.89
N VAL A 22 8.14 8.66 2.77
CA VAL A 22 7.22 9.72 3.20
C VAL A 22 7.24 10.88 2.21
N ALA A 23 6.08 11.41 1.90
CA ALA A 23 5.95 12.68 1.18
C ALA A 23 4.65 13.40 1.54
N VAL A 24 4.62 14.70 1.29
CA VAL A 24 3.38 15.48 1.20
C VAL A 24 2.79 15.24 -0.19
N VAL A 25 1.49 14.99 -0.25
CA VAL A 25 0.74 14.65 -1.47
C VAL A 25 -0.37 15.66 -1.69
N ASP A 26 -0.51 16.14 -2.90
CA ASP A 26 -1.75 16.77 -3.38
C ASP A 26 -2.73 15.64 -3.70
N VAL A 27 -3.75 15.47 -2.86
CA VAL A 27 -4.68 14.35 -2.97
C VAL A 27 -5.68 14.50 -4.12
N ALA A 28 -5.82 15.70 -4.67
CA ALA A 28 -6.69 15.94 -5.82
C ALA A 28 -6.05 15.43 -7.12
N SER A 29 -4.73 15.63 -7.27
CA SER A 29 -3.98 15.21 -8.46
C SER A 29 -3.23 13.89 -8.30
N GLY A 30 -3.05 13.39 -7.07
CA GLY A 30 -2.23 12.21 -6.77
C GLY A 30 -0.72 12.45 -6.96
N THR A 31 -0.28 13.71 -6.98
CA THR A 31 1.13 14.06 -7.18
C THR A 31 1.81 14.42 -5.86
N LEU A 32 3.12 14.19 -5.81
CA LEU A 32 3.90 14.61 -4.64
C LEU A 32 4.07 16.13 -4.65
N ALA A 33 3.67 16.77 -3.55
CA ALA A 33 3.80 18.23 -3.34
C ALA A 33 5.15 18.61 -2.71
N GLY A 34 6.07 17.67 -2.57
CA GLY A 34 7.40 17.87 -2.02
C GLY A 34 8.32 16.69 -2.31
N PRO A 35 9.54 16.68 -1.78
CA PRO A 35 10.48 15.60 -1.99
C PRO A 35 9.98 14.31 -1.36
N ARG A 36 10.15 13.18 -2.08
CA ARG A 36 9.98 11.86 -1.51
C ARG A 36 11.19 11.52 -0.63
N LEU A 37 11.00 11.51 0.67
CA LEU A 37 12.00 11.05 1.61
C LEU A 37 11.99 9.53 1.68
N ARG A 38 13.17 8.92 1.82
CA ARG A 38 13.33 7.51 2.10
C ARG A 38 14.38 7.33 3.18
N VAL A 39 14.04 6.57 4.21
CA VAL A 39 14.97 6.13 5.26
C VAL A 39 14.94 4.61 5.34
N ALA A 40 16.04 4.00 5.78
CA ALA A 40 16.06 2.55 6.01
C ALA A 40 15.11 2.20 7.17
N THR A 41 14.38 1.10 7.04
CA THR A 41 13.63 0.53 8.15
C THR A 41 14.62 0.02 9.21
N PRO A 42 14.52 0.46 10.47
CA PRO A 42 15.38 -0.02 11.54
C PRO A 42 15.36 -1.54 11.66
N GLN A 43 16.48 -2.11 12.10
CA GLN A 43 16.60 -3.53 12.40
C GLN A 43 17.11 -3.73 13.84
N PRO A 44 16.40 -4.53 14.66
CA PRO A 44 15.12 -5.20 14.37
C PRO A 44 14.00 -4.17 14.12
N SER A 45 13.02 -4.55 13.28
CA SER A 45 11.91 -3.66 12.89
C SER A 45 10.77 -3.62 13.92
N THR A 46 11.13 -3.45 15.20
CA THR A 46 10.17 -3.37 16.31
C THR A 46 9.43 -2.03 16.32
N PRO A 47 8.21 -1.95 16.88
CA PRO A 47 7.47 -0.69 17.03
C PRO A 47 8.30 0.42 17.68
N ASP A 48 9.05 0.13 18.74
CA ASP A 48 9.87 1.09 19.48
C ASP A 48 10.95 1.77 18.63
N GLN A 49 11.43 1.11 17.60
CA GLN A 49 12.42 1.67 16.67
C GLN A 49 11.79 2.31 15.44
N VAL A 50 10.72 1.69 14.92
CA VAL A 50 10.09 2.13 13.67
C VAL A 50 9.20 3.35 13.90
N VAL A 51 8.38 3.40 14.96
CA VAL A 51 7.47 4.52 15.23
C VAL A 51 8.20 5.87 15.36
N PRO A 52 9.29 5.98 16.17
CA PRO A 52 10.05 7.23 16.23
C PRO A 52 10.66 7.60 14.87
N THR A 53 11.02 6.60 14.05
CA THR A 53 11.58 6.84 12.71
C THR A 53 10.50 7.39 11.76
N ILE A 54 9.28 6.85 11.80
CA ILE A 54 8.12 7.38 11.05
C ILE A 54 7.89 8.84 11.47
N VAL A 55 7.77 9.12 12.77
CA VAL A 55 7.50 10.46 13.30
C VAL A 55 8.56 11.49 12.86
N ARG A 56 9.84 11.13 12.98
CA ARG A 56 10.93 12.00 12.52
C ARG A 56 10.88 12.26 11.03
N THR A 57 10.58 11.23 10.24
CA THR A 57 10.54 11.35 8.77
C THR A 57 9.34 12.18 8.31
N ILE A 58 8.17 12.04 8.96
CA ILE A 58 7.00 12.90 8.71
C ILE A 58 7.35 14.37 9.00
N ARG A 59 7.90 14.66 10.18
CA ARG A 59 8.30 16.05 10.54
C ARG A 59 9.29 16.64 9.55
N ARG A 60 10.21 15.81 9.07
CA ARG A 60 11.18 16.22 8.05
C ARG A 60 10.51 16.47 6.70
N ALA A 61 9.59 15.61 6.26
CA ALA A 61 8.86 15.78 5.00
C ALA A 61 8.02 17.07 5.00
N LEU A 62 7.36 17.38 6.12
CA LEU A 62 6.63 18.64 6.30
C LEU A 62 7.55 19.87 6.23
N LYS A 63 8.72 19.80 6.88
CA LYS A 63 9.71 20.89 6.86
C LYS A 63 10.32 21.13 5.48
N GLU A 64 10.55 20.06 4.72
CA GLU A 64 11.17 20.13 3.38
C GLU A 64 10.13 20.34 2.26
N SER A 65 8.83 20.28 2.59
CA SER A 65 7.77 20.57 1.64
C SER A 65 7.73 22.05 1.27
N PRO A 66 7.50 22.38 -0.01
CA PRO A 66 7.26 23.76 -0.43
C PRO A 66 5.88 24.28 0.00
N VAL A 67 5.01 23.41 0.50
CA VAL A 67 3.67 23.75 0.99
C VAL A 67 3.80 24.09 2.48
N ASP A 68 3.26 25.24 2.88
CA ASP A 68 3.25 25.68 4.28
C ASP A 68 2.15 24.97 5.07
N VAL A 69 2.45 23.78 5.58
CA VAL A 69 1.54 22.93 6.34
C VAL A 69 2.24 22.27 7.53
N THR A 70 1.49 22.04 8.60
CA THR A 70 1.97 21.31 9.78
C THR A 70 1.18 20.02 10.01
N ALA A 71 1.73 19.11 10.82
CA ALA A 71 1.09 17.83 11.11
C ALA A 71 -0.34 17.95 11.66
N GLY A 72 -0.61 18.98 12.47
CA GLY A 72 -1.95 19.22 13.03
C GLY A 72 -2.97 19.75 12.02
N GLN A 73 -2.53 20.27 10.89
CA GLN A 73 -3.37 20.92 9.89
C GLN A 73 -3.83 19.98 8.78
N ILE A 74 -3.04 18.94 8.46
CA ILE A 74 -3.35 18.02 7.38
C ILE A 74 -3.41 16.57 7.88
N PRO A 75 -4.24 15.71 7.25
CA PRO A 75 -4.31 14.30 7.61
C PRO A 75 -3.03 13.56 7.22
N ILE A 76 -2.75 12.47 7.95
CA ILE A 76 -1.59 11.62 7.75
C ILE A 76 -2.06 10.19 7.54
N GLY A 77 -1.73 9.60 6.40
CA GLY A 77 -1.98 8.19 6.11
C GLY A 77 -0.72 7.36 6.20
N VAL A 78 -0.84 6.16 6.76
CA VAL A 78 0.29 5.24 6.97
C VAL A 78 -0.06 3.86 6.47
N GLY A 79 0.58 3.44 5.37
CA GLY A 79 0.53 2.07 4.86
C GLY A 79 1.50 1.17 5.62
N MET A 80 0.98 0.07 6.18
CA MET A 80 1.74 -0.93 6.94
C MET A 80 1.65 -2.31 6.28
N PRO A 81 2.74 -3.10 6.26
CA PRO A 81 2.71 -4.49 5.76
C PRO A 81 2.07 -5.43 6.79
N SER A 82 0.81 -5.21 7.08
CA SER A 82 0.02 -5.88 8.12
C SER A 82 -1.46 -5.73 7.80
N VAL A 83 -2.28 -6.68 8.20
CA VAL A 83 -3.72 -6.45 8.38
C VAL A 83 -3.90 -5.36 9.42
N VAL A 84 -4.72 -4.36 9.12
CA VAL A 84 -4.99 -3.23 10.04
C VAL A 84 -6.49 -3.13 10.30
N ILE A 85 -6.88 -3.13 11.58
CA ILE A 85 -8.25 -2.95 12.02
C ILE A 85 -8.28 -1.82 13.06
N ASP A 86 -9.03 -0.76 12.76
CA ASP A 86 -9.17 0.42 13.63
C ASP A 86 -7.85 1.05 14.07
N GLY A 87 -6.84 1.03 13.19
CA GLY A 87 -5.50 1.56 13.45
C GLY A 87 -4.57 0.62 14.21
N VAL A 88 -5.04 -0.60 14.54
CA VAL A 88 -4.27 -1.67 15.20
C VAL A 88 -3.74 -2.66 14.17
N THR A 89 -2.44 -2.89 14.16
CA THR A 89 -1.80 -3.91 13.31
C THR A 89 -2.08 -5.31 13.87
N LYS A 90 -2.51 -6.24 13.02
CA LYS A 90 -2.99 -7.57 13.44
C LYS A 90 -2.08 -8.73 13.04
N THR A 91 -1.27 -8.53 12.00
CA THR A 91 -0.37 -9.58 11.47
C THR A 91 1.06 -9.07 11.38
N ALA A 92 2.02 -9.98 11.30
CA ALA A 92 3.43 -9.66 11.18
C ALA A 92 4.18 -10.70 10.33
N ALA A 93 3.75 -10.91 9.08
CA ALA A 93 4.35 -11.92 8.21
C ALA A 93 5.79 -11.56 7.78
N ASN A 94 6.06 -10.28 7.52
CA ASN A 94 7.33 -9.78 6.98
C ASN A 94 7.97 -8.67 7.84
N ILE A 95 7.48 -8.49 9.07
CA ILE A 95 7.99 -7.54 10.07
C ILE A 95 8.11 -8.24 11.43
N ASP A 96 8.60 -7.53 12.45
CA ASP A 96 8.77 -8.08 13.80
C ASP A 96 7.42 -8.48 14.42
N ALA A 97 7.38 -9.60 15.16
CA ALA A 97 6.16 -10.10 15.81
C ALA A 97 5.57 -9.14 16.85
N ALA A 98 6.35 -8.21 17.38
CA ALA A 98 5.88 -7.17 18.30
C ALA A 98 4.84 -6.21 17.67
N TRP A 99 4.63 -6.27 16.36
CA TRP A 99 3.56 -5.54 15.68
C TRP A 99 2.17 -6.19 15.85
N ILE A 100 2.08 -7.44 16.27
CA ILE A 100 0.79 -8.10 16.49
C ILE A 100 0.05 -7.40 17.64
N ASP A 101 -1.18 -6.97 17.37
CA ASP A 101 -2.05 -6.21 18.27
C ASP A 101 -1.47 -4.87 18.78
N TYR A 102 -0.57 -4.25 18.01
CA TYR A 102 -0.02 -2.94 18.34
C TYR A 102 -0.90 -1.81 17.81
N ASP A 103 -1.35 -0.90 18.68
CA ASP A 103 -2.15 0.28 18.33
C ASP A 103 -1.29 1.40 17.75
N LEU A 104 -0.89 1.24 16.50
CA LEU A 104 -0.07 2.21 15.78
C LEU A 104 -0.80 3.54 15.60
N GLY A 105 -2.11 3.49 15.33
CA GLY A 105 -2.91 4.67 15.10
C GLY A 105 -2.90 5.62 16.30
N SER A 106 -3.17 5.12 17.51
CA SER A 106 -3.15 5.95 18.71
C SER A 106 -1.77 6.48 19.06
N HIS A 107 -0.73 5.66 18.92
CA HIS A 107 0.66 6.09 19.15
C HIS A 107 1.07 7.24 18.22
N LEU A 108 0.74 7.14 16.93
CA LEU A 108 1.06 8.20 15.96
C LEU A 108 0.21 9.46 16.19
N ARG A 109 -1.10 9.32 16.48
CA ARG A 109 -1.98 10.46 16.81
C ARG A 109 -1.43 11.24 18.01
N GLN A 110 -1.01 10.54 19.06
CA GLN A 110 -0.42 11.15 20.26
C GLN A 110 0.91 11.85 19.94
N ALA A 111 1.83 11.19 19.23
CA ALA A 111 3.17 11.71 18.96
C ALA A 111 3.18 12.90 17.99
N LEU A 112 2.24 12.93 17.04
CA LEU A 112 2.16 13.96 15.98
C LEU A 112 1.12 15.03 16.31
N LYS A 113 0.22 14.79 17.26
CA LYS A 113 -0.97 15.65 17.55
C LYS A 113 -1.76 15.93 16.26
N ALA A 114 -1.97 14.89 15.46
CA ALA A 114 -2.54 14.94 14.12
C ALA A 114 -3.63 13.87 13.93
N ARG A 115 -4.45 14.06 12.91
CA ARG A 115 -5.37 13.03 12.42
C ARG A 115 -4.56 11.98 11.65
N VAL A 116 -4.60 10.73 12.10
CA VAL A 116 -3.83 9.63 11.49
C VAL A 116 -4.75 8.49 11.13
N GLU A 117 -4.68 8.04 9.88
CA GLU A 117 -5.27 6.81 9.36
C GLU A 117 -4.17 5.79 9.09
N VAL A 118 -4.39 4.55 9.51
CA VAL A 118 -3.46 3.43 9.26
C VAL A 118 -4.19 2.36 8.48
N LEU A 119 -3.58 1.85 7.41
CA LEU A 119 -4.16 0.82 6.55
C LEU A 119 -3.07 -0.15 6.05
N ASN A 120 -3.49 -1.23 5.43
CA ASN A 120 -2.57 -2.16 4.76
C ASN A 120 -1.82 -1.46 3.61
N ASP A 121 -0.55 -1.80 3.37
CA ASP A 121 0.30 -1.17 2.35
C ASP A 121 -0.14 -1.50 0.91
N ALA A 122 -0.66 -2.70 0.68
CA ALA A 122 -1.19 -3.09 -0.63
C ALA A 122 -2.55 -2.45 -0.90
N ASP A 123 -3.41 -2.29 0.13
CA ASP A 123 -4.64 -1.53 0.05
C ASP A 123 -4.33 -0.07 -0.32
N ALA A 124 -3.35 0.55 0.35
CA ALA A 124 -2.90 1.89 0.02
C ALA A 124 -2.45 2.00 -1.44
N ALA A 125 -1.56 1.11 -1.89
CA ALA A 125 -1.10 1.11 -3.27
C ALA A 125 -2.26 0.91 -4.26
N GLY A 126 -3.22 0.07 -3.90
CA GLY A 126 -4.43 -0.19 -4.67
C GLY A 126 -5.30 1.05 -4.83
N LEU A 127 -5.58 1.78 -3.76
CA LEU A 127 -6.36 3.03 -3.80
C LEU A 127 -5.77 4.03 -4.81
N ALA A 128 -4.45 4.21 -4.78
CA ALA A 128 -3.78 5.10 -5.73
C ALA A 128 -3.90 4.61 -7.18
N GLU A 129 -3.67 3.32 -7.44
CA GLU A 129 -3.78 2.74 -8.79
C GLU A 129 -5.21 2.78 -9.33
N MET A 130 -6.22 2.60 -8.50
CA MET A 130 -7.63 2.71 -8.88
C MET A 130 -8.03 4.16 -9.18
N ARG A 131 -7.46 5.13 -8.49
CA ARG A 131 -7.81 6.54 -8.70
C ARG A 131 -7.04 7.20 -9.83
N PHE A 132 -5.72 6.99 -9.89
CA PHE A 132 -4.80 7.73 -10.75
C PHE A 132 -3.97 6.83 -11.68
N GLY A 133 -4.06 5.52 -11.52
CA GLY A 133 -3.21 4.56 -12.21
C GLY A 133 -3.93 3.66 -13.18
N ALA A 134 -3.42 2.44 -13.29
CA ALA A 134 -3.87 1.43 -14.25
C ALA A 134 -5.32 0.96 -14.04
N GLY A 135 -5.89 1.20 -12.85
CA GLY A 135 -7.27 0.87 -12.48
C GLY A 135 -8.27 2.01 -12.67
N SER A 136 -7.82 3.18 -13.14
CA SER A 136 -8.72 4.34 -13.25
C SER A 136 -9.87 4.08 -14.24
N GLY A 137 -11.11 4.27 -13.75
CA GLY A 137 -12.32 4.04 -14.54
C GLY A 137 -12.72 2.57 -14.71
N GLU A 138 -11.95 1.62 -14.20
CA GLU A 138 -12.28 0.19 -14.27
C GLU A 138 -13.46 -0.15 -13.36
N ARG A 139 -14.30 -1.07 -13.83
CA ARG A 139 -15.50 -1.56 -13.15
C ARG A 139 -15.37 -3.04 -12.80
N GLY A 140 -16.25 -3.52 -11.92
CA GLY A 140 -16.28 -4.90 -11.45
C GLY A 140 -15.13 -5.19 -10.48
N VAL A 141 -14.71 -6.44 -10.43
CA VAL A 141 -13.66 -6.89 -9.51
C VAL A 141 -12.28 -6.60 -10.09
N VAL A 142 -11.48 -5.82 -9.37
CA VAL A 142 -10.10 -5.49 -9.72
C VAL A 142 -9.17 -5.90 -8.56
N PHE A 143 -8.08 -6.58 -8.87
CA PHE A 143 -7.00 -6.84 -7.92
C PHE A 143 -5.78 -5.99 -8.22
N VAL A 144 -5.20 -5.39 -7.20
CA VAL A 144 -3.87 -4.80 -7.23
C VAL A 144 -2.95 -5.68 -6.38
N LEU A 145 -2.01 -6.36 -7.02
CA LEU A 145 -1.08 -7.27 -6.36
C LEU A 145 0.31 -6.65 -6.32
N THR A 146 0.86 -6.47 -5.12
CA THR A 146 2.20 -5.93 -4.92
C THR A 146 3.20 -7.06 -4.76
N LEU A 147 4.10 -7.22 -5.73
CA LEU A 147 5.11 -8.28 -5.79
C LEU A 147 6.45 -7.76 -5.25
N GLY A 148 6.78 -8.14 -4.02
CA GLY A 148 7.97 -7.71 -3.31
C GLY A 148 8.66 -8.86 -2.56
N THR A 149 8.96 -8.63 -1.26
CA THR A 149 9.41 -9.66 -0.30
C THR A 149 8.33 -10.73 -0.13
N GLY A 150 7.08 -10.30 0.00
CA GLY A 150 5.87 -11.10 -0.07
C GLY A 150 5.02 -10.74 -1.28
N LEU A 151 3.75 -11.14 -1.24
CA LEU A 151 2.71 -10.72 -2.17
C LEU A 151 1.57 -10.08 -1.36
N GLY A 152 1.48 -8.76 -1.43
CA GLY A 152 0.34 -8.03 -0.89
C GLY A 152 -0.78 -7.93 -1.93
N SER A 153 -2.03 -7.80 -1.47
CA SER A 153 -3.20 -7.70 -2.33
C SER A 153 -4.19 -6.65 -1.84
N GLY A 154 -4.64 -5.80 -2.74
CA GLY A 154 -5.83 -4.95 -2.57
C GLY A 154 -6.91 -5.41 -3.54
N MET A 155 -8.14 -5.59 -3.04
CA MET A 155 -9.30 -5.97 -3.84
C MET A 155 -10.28 -4.81 -3.93
N PHE A 156 -10.83 -4.59 -5.11
CA PHE A 156 -11.83 -3.56 -5.36
C PHE A 156 -13.04 -4.16 -6.06
N ASN A 157 -14.22 -3.68 -5.69
CA ASN A 157 -15.47 -3.96 -6.40
C ASN A 157 -16.11 -2.63 -6.81
N ASP A 158 -16.22 -2.37 -8.11
CA ASP A 158 -16.68 -1.09 -8.67
C ASP A 158 -15.97 0.14 -8.08
N GLY A 159 -14.66 0.02 -7.85
CA GLY A 159 -13.82 1.07 -7.28
C GLY A 159 -13.82 1.16 -5.75
N VAL A 160 -14.67 0.38 -5.07
CA VAL A 160 -14.73 0.34 -3.59
C VAL A 160 -13.76 -0.71 -3.06
N LEU A 161 -12.90 -0.32 -2.14
CA LEU A 161 -11.92 -1.20 -1.51
C LEU A 161 -12.62 -2.24 -0.62
N VAL A 162 -12.24 -3.51 -0.78
CA VAL A 162 -12.46 -4.59 0.19
C VAL A 162 -11.16 -4.74 0.98
N PRO A 163 -11.09 -4.20 2.21
CA PRO A 163 -9.81 -4.04 2.90
C PRO A 163 -9.22 -5.36 3.41
N ASN A 164 -7.91 -5.35 3.60
CA ASN A 164 -7.18 -6.42 4.29
C ASN A 164 -7.29 -7.79 3.60
N THR A 165 -7.25 -7.83 2.27
CA THR A 165 -7.15 -9.12 1.58
C THR A 165 -5.70 -9.63 1.62
N GLU A 166 -5.51 -10.89 1.99
CA GLU A 166 -4.19 -11.50 2.19
C GLU A 166 -4.00 -12.70 1.23
N LEU A 167 -4.17 -12.45 -0.08
CA LEU A 167 -4.11 -13.52 -1.09
C LEU A 167 -2.71 -14.14 -1.24
N GLY A 168 -1.65 -13.48 -0.75
CA GLY A 168 -0.31 -14.08 -0.67
C GLY A 168 -0.27 -15.35 0.18
N HIS A 169 -1.15 -15.41 1.20
CA HIS A 169 -1.31 -16.55 2.11
C HIS A 169 -2.27 -17.63 1.59
N MET A 170 -2.84 -17.46 0.38
CA MET A 170 -3.63 -18.51 -0.24
C MET A 170 -2.80 -19.79 -0.35
N GLU A 171 -3.36 -20.92 0.10
CA GLU A 171 -2.65 -22.19 0.04
C GLU A 171 -2.64 -22.75 -1.38
N ILE A 172 -1.45 -22.94 -1.94
CA ILE A 172 -1.23 -23.61 -3.21
C ILE A 172 -0.15 -24.68 -2.99
N ARG A 173 -0.47 -25.94 -3.31
CA ARG A 173 0.42 -27.10 -3.10
C ARG A 173 0.88 -27.24 -1.64
N GLY A 174 -0.03 -27.01 -0.68
CA GLY A 174 0.22 -27.16 0.75
C GLY A 174 1.11 -26.08 1.37
N ARG A 175 1.26 -24.93 0.72
CA ARG A 175 2.06 -23.79 1.23
C ARG A 175 1.48 -22.45 0.74
N ASP A 176 1.82 -21.37 1.46
CA ASP A 176 1.50 -20.02 1.03
C ASP A 176 2.01 -19.77 -0.39
N ALA A 177 1.12 -19.29 -1.26
CA ALA A 177 1.41 -19.06 -2.67
C ALA A 177 2.56 -18.08 -2.88
N GLU A 178 2.69 -17.06 -2.03
CA GLU A 178 3.76 -16.06 -2.13
C GLU A 178 5.18 -16.67 -2.06
N ARG A 179 5.35 -17.82 -1.39
CA ARG A 179 6.64 -18.51 -1.33
C ARG A 179 7.20 -18.88 -2.71
N ARG A 180 6.32 -18.89 -3.72
CA ARG A 180 6.69 -19.18 -5.13
C ARG A 180 6.46 -17.97 -6.03
N SER A 181 5.38 -17.22 -5.83
CA SER A 181 4.93 -16.13 -6.72
C SER A 181 5.46 -14.74 -6.35
N ALA A 182 5.92 -14.50 -5.10
CA ALA A 182 6.55 -13.22 -4.75
C ALA A 182 7.83 -12.97 -5.55
N ALA A 183 8.18 -11.69 -5.75
CA ALA A 183 9.36 -11.34 -6.55
C ALA A 183 10.67 -11.86 -5.95
N VAL A 184 10.80 -11.85 -4.60
CA VAL A 184 11.97 -12.39 -3.91
C VAL A 184 12.15 -13.90 -4.15
N ALA A 185 11.06 -14.64 -4.37
CA ALA A 185 11.12 -16.08 -4.65
C ALA A 185 11.88 -16.37 -5.95
N ARG A 186 11.72 -15.51 -6.98
CA ARG A 186 12.49 -15.63 -8.23
C ARG A 186 14.00 -15.57 -7.96
N THR A 187 14.44 -14.54 -7.24
CA THR A 187 15.87 -14.32 -6.97
C THR A 187 16.44 -15.40 -6.05
N ARG A 188 15.74 -15.71 -4.95
CA ARG A 188 16.16 -16.73 -3.98
C ARG A 188 16.32 -18.12 -4.61
N ARG A 189 15.49 -18.48 -5.58
CA ARG A 189 15.51 -19.77 -6.27
C ARG A 189 16.30 -19.75 -7.58
N GLY A 190 16.90 -18.63 -7.96
CA GLY A 190 17.68 -18.49 -9.20
C GLY A 190 16.84 -18.71 -10.47
N LEU A 191 15.54 -18.39 -10.44
CA LEU A 191 14.63 -18.70 -11.55
C LEU A 191 14.76 -17.73 -12.72
N SER A 192 14.67 -18.28 -13.93
CA SER A 192 14.42 -17.47 -15.13
C SER A 192 13.07 -16.76 -15.05
N TRP A 193 12.87 -15.69 -15.82
CA TRP A 193 11.58 -15.02 -15.92
C TRP A 193 10.46 -15.97 -16.37
N LYS A 194 10.75 -16.89 -17.29
CA LYS A 194 9.79 -17.90 -17.77
C LYS A 194 9.36 -18.85 -16.64
N ALA A 195 10.30 -19.36 -15.87
CA ALA A 195 10.01 -20.30 -14.79
C ALA A 195 9.24 -19.63 -13.64
N TRP A 196 9.62 -18.40 -13.28
CA TRP A 196 8.88 -17.65 -12.25
C TRP A 196 7.50 -17.20 -12.72
N ALA A 197 7.35 -16.80 -13.99
CA ALA A 197 6.04 -16.47 -14.55
C ALA A 197 5.08 -17.65 -14.46
N ALA A 198 5.52 -18.88 -14.61
CA ALA A 198 4.68 -20.06 -14.46
C ALA A 198 4.19 -20.25 -13.01
N ASP A 199 5.05 -19.97 -12.02
CA ASP A 199 4.66 -19.97 -10.60
C ASP A 199 3.66 -18.86 -10.26
N LEU A 200 3.84 -17.67 -10.85
CA LEU A 200 2.89 -16.55 -10.71
C LEU A 200 1.58 -16.88 -11.40
N ASP A 201 1.61 -17.39 -12.61
CA ASP A 201 0.42 -17.74 -13.40
C ASP A 201 -0.48 -18.76 -12.67
N GLU A 202 0.11 -19.77 -12.04
CA GLU A 202 -0.62 -20.73 -11.19
C GLU A 202 -1.37 -20.02 -10.06
N HIS A 203 -0.76 -19.04 -9.41
CA HIS A 203 -1.39 -18.24 -8.35
C HIS A 203 -2.53 -17.37 -8.93
N LEU A 204 -2.30 -16.70 -10.05
CA LEU A 204 -3.33 -15.87 -10.70
C LEU A 204 -4.51 -16.70 -11.18
N HIS A 205 -4.30 -17.93 -11.66
CA HIS A 205 -5.39 -18.86 -11.99
C HIS A 205 -6.22 -19.28 -10.76
N ALA A 206 -5.58 -19.43 -9.59
CA ALA A 206 -6.31 -19.70 -8.36
C ALA A 206 -7.19 -18.51 -7.95
N ILE A 207 -6.67 -17.28 -8.08
CA ILE A 207 -7.44 -16.06 -7.85
C ILE A 207 -8.59 -15.95 -8.86
N ASP A 208 -8.33 -16.16 -10.15
CA ASP A 208 -9.35 -16.09 -11.21
C ASP A 208 -10.49 -17.09 -10.96
N LYS A 209 -10.16 -18.31 -10.57
CA LYS A 209 -11.14 -19.35 -10.26
C LYS A 209 -12.10 -18.98 -9.13
N LEU A 210 -11.64 -18.21 -8.14
CA LEU A 210 -12.42 -17.87 -6.95
C LEU A 210 -13.20 -16.55 -7.09
N PHE A 211 -12.64 -15.57 -7.78
CA PHE A 211 -13.14 -14.19 -7.75
C PHE A 211 -13.60 -13.65 -9.11
N TRP A 212 -13.23 -14.29 -10.22
CA TRP A 212 -13.58 -13.85 -11.58
C TRP A 212 -13.28 -12.36 -11.85
N PRO A 213 -12.06 -11.90 -11.60
CA PRO A 213 -11.73 -10.48 -11.74
C PRO A 213 -11.81 -10.01 -13.21
N ASN A 214 -12.09 -8.72 -13.37
CA ASN A 214 -12.04 -8.03 -14.65
C ASN A 214 -10.59 -7.64 -15.00
N LEU A 215 -9.82 -7.26 -13.98
CA LEU A 215 -8.46 -6.75 -14.13
C LEU A 215 -7.59 -7.19 -12.96
N ILE A 216 -6.33 -7.53 -13.25
CA ILE A 216 -5.27 -7.70 -12.27
C ILE A 216 -4.13 -6.72 -12.58
N ILE A 217 -3.81 -5.86 -11.63
CA ILE A 217 -2.72 -4.88 -11.72
C ILE A 217 -1.54 -5.41 -10.92
N LEU A 218 -0.38 -5.56 -11.57
CA LEU A 218 0.84 -6.09 -10.94
C LEU A 218 1.81 -4.96 -10.60
N GLY A 219 1.95 -4.68 -9.30
CA GLY A 219 2.81 -3.66 -8.73
C GLY A 219 4.08 -4.23 -8.08
N GLY A 220 4.72 -3.39 -7.26
CA GLY A 220 5.98 -3.69 -6.60
C GLY A 220 7.20 -3.51 -7.49
N GLY A 221 8.39 -3.71 -6.93
CA GLY A 221 9.64 -3.42 -7.63
C GLY A 221 9.89 -4.23 -8.91
N VAL A 222 9.26 -5.40 -9.03
CA VAL A 222 9.38 -6.28 -10.20
C VAL A 222 8.62 -5.77 -11.42
N SER A 223 7.62 -4.90 -11.25
CA SER A 223 6.83 -4.34 -12.35
C SER A 223 7.66 -3.59 -13.40
N LYS A 224 8.86 -3.13 -13.03
CA LYS A 224 9.85 -2.57 -13.98
C LYS A 224 10.26 -3.53 -15.10
N ASN A 225 10.06 -4.84 -14.89
CA ASN A 225 10.37 -5.89 -15.86
C ASN A 225 9.10 -6.61 -16.35
N ALA A 226 7.97 -5.93 -16.34
CA ALA A 226 6.67 -6.47 -16.74
C ALA A 226 6.69 -7.13 -18.13
N ASP A 227 7.43 -6.54 -19.07
CA ASP A 227 7.71 -7.05 -20.40
C ASP A 227 8.29 -8.47 -20.45
N LYS A 228 9.00 -8.87 -19.38
CA LYS A 228 9.68 -10.18 -19.30
C LYS A 228 8.78 -11.30 -18.79
N PHE A 229 7.67 -10.98 -18.12
CA PHE A 229 6.83 -12.01 -17.50
C PHE A 229 5.33 -11.87 -17.78
N ILE A 230 4.74 -10.68 -17.89
CA ILE A 230 3.31 -10.51 -18.18
C ILE A 230 2.90 -11.21 -19.49
N PRO A 231 3.66 -11.11 -20.62
CA PRO A 231 3.28 -11.81 -21.85
C PRO A 231 3.32 -13.34 -21.77
N ARG A 232 3.75 -13.92 -20.64
CA ARG A 232 3.83 -15.35 -20.38
C ARG A 232 2.70 -15.88 -19.51
N LEU A 233 1.88 -14.98 -18.97
CA LEU A 233 0.71 -15.32 -18.16
C LEU A 233 -0.41 -15.76 -19.09
N THR A 234 -1.16 -16.77 -18.64
CA THR A 234 -2.24 -17.38 -19.43
C THR A 234 -3.61 -17.21 -18.77
N VAL A 235 -3.66 -16.56 -17.60
CA VAL A 235 -4.89 -16.30 -16.86
C VAL A 235 -5.88 -15.47 -17.70
N ARG A 236 -7.18 -15.73 -17.54
CA ARG A 236 -8.29 -15.11 -18.32
C ARG A 236 -8.35 -13.58 -18.18
N PRO A 237 -8.32 -12.99 -16.96
CA PRO A 237 -8.46 -11.54 -16.82
C PRO A 237 -7.30 -10.81 -17.47
N ARG A 238 -7.56 -9.55 -17.85
CA ARG A 238 -6.50 -8.66 -18.30
C ARG A 238 -5.49 -8.43 -17.17
N VAL A 239 -4.20 -8.59 -17.47
CA VAL A 239 -3.11 -8.35 -16.53
C VAL A 239 -2.25 -7.20 -17.04
N VAL A 240 -2.08 -6.17 -16.22
CA VAL A 240 -1.31 -4.97 -16.58
C VAL A 240 -0.31 -4.59 -15.48
N PRO A 241 0.79 -3.91 -15.79
CA PRO A 241 1.68 -3.36 -14.77
C PRO A 241 1.06 -2.13 -14.10
N ALA A 242 1.36 -1.94 -12.82
CA ALA A 242 1.06 -0.71 -12.07
C ALA A 242 1.79 0.50 -12.68
N THR A 243 1.15 1.65 -12.70
CA THR A 243 1.67 2.87 -13.33
C THR A 243 2.32 3.82 -12.33
N LEU A 244 1.83 3.93 -11.10
CA LEU A 244 2.35 4.83 -10.06
C LEU A 244 3.62 4.29 -9.38
N ARG A 245 3.94 3.02 -9.60
CA ARG A 245 5.20 2.39 -9.17
C ARG A 245 5.50 2.60 -7.67
N ASN A 246 6.62 3.30 -7.38
CA ASN A 246 7.13 3.50 -6.02
C ASN A 246 6.36 4.54 -5.21
N ASP A 247 5.46 5.30 -5.82
CA ASP A 247 4.70 6.36 -5.15
C ASP A 247 3.28 5.91 -4.79
N ALA A 248 2.82 4.79 -5.33
CA ALA A 248 1.46 4.27 -5.11
C ALA A 248 1.11 4.15 -3.60
N GLY A 249 1.96 3.51 -2.79
CA GLY A 249 1.71 3.37 -1.35
C GLY A 249 1.63 4.70 -0.62
N ILE A 250 2.49 5.67 -0.98
CA ILE A 250 2.47 7.02 -0.39
C ILE A 250 1.19 7.76 -0.77
N VAL A 251 0.87 7.77 -2.08
CA VAL A 251 -0.30 8.49 -2.61
C VAL A 251 -1.59 7.90 -2.04
N GLY A 252 -1.72 6.58 -2.04
CA GLY A 252 -2.92 5.91 -1.55
C GLY A 252 -3.11 6.06 -0.04
N ALA A 253 -2.04 5.99 0.75
CA ALA A 253 -2.13 6.24 2.18
C ALA A 253 -2.59 7.69 2.47
N ALA A 254 -2.04 8.70 1.76
CA ALA A 254 -2.46 10.07 1.89
C ALA A 254 -3.95 10.27 1.53
N MET A 255 -4.40 9.64 0.43
CA MET A 255 -5.80 9.66 0.01
C MET A 255 -6.73 9.07 1.05
N ALA A 256 -6.43 7.86 1.55
CA ALA A 256 -7.25 7.20 2.57
C ALA A 256 -7.45 8.08 3.81
N ALA A 257 -6.38 8.74 4.26
CA ALA A 257 -6.48 9.68 5.38
C ALA A 257 -7.33 10.91 5.03
N ALA A 258 -7.18 11.47 3.84
CA ALA A 258 -7.98 12.63 3.42
C ALA A 258 -9.48 12.29 3.34
N GLU A 259 -9.85 11.18 2.74
CA GLU A 259 -11.23 10.71 2.61
C GLU A 259 -11.87 10.42 3.97
N ARG A 260 -11.19 9.69 4.85
CA ARG A 260 -11.66 9.35 6.19
C ARG A 260 -12.05 10.57 7.01
N PHE A 261 -11.33 11.68 6.85
CA PHE A 261 -11.54 12.89 7.64
C PHE A 261 -12.51 13.91 7.01
N VAL A 262 -12.84 13.74 5.73
CA VAL A 262 -13.97 14.44 5.11
C VAL A 262 -15.30 13.81 5.57
N GLU A 263 -15.40 12.48 5.52
CA GLU A 263 -16.60 11.73 5.97
C GLU A 263 -16.89 11.93 7.46
N GLY A 264 -15.86 11.96 8.33
CA GLY A 264 -16.03 12.21 9.77
C GLY A 264 -16.58 13.60 10.11
N ALA A 265 -16.39 14.58 9.23
CA ALA A 265 -16.97 15.92 9.39
C ALA A 265 -18.46 15.97 9.02
N GLU A 266 -18.93 15.08 8.15
CA GLU A 266 -20.34 14.98 7.74
C GLU A 266 -21.18 14.13 8.71
N SER A 267 -20.59 13.12 9.34
CA SER A 267 -21.26 12.22 10.29
C SER A 267 -21.53 12.85 11.68
N THR A 268 -21.00 14.03 11.95
CA THR A 268 -21.16 14.73 13.24
C THR A 268 -22.22 15.85 13.15
N ARG A 269 -22.98 15.91 12.05
CA ARG A 269 -24.14 16.77 11.84
C ARG A 269 -25.42 15.92 11.83
#